data_7882515d67f5072464ade53562ed4a71
#
_entry.id   7882515d67f5072464ade53562ed4a71
#
_cell.length_a   1.000
_cell.length_b   1.000
_cell.length_c   1.000
_cell.angle_alpha   90.00
_cell.angle_beta   90.00
_cell.angle_gamma   90.00
#
_symmetry.space_group_name_H-M   'P 1'
#
loop_
_entity.id
_entity.type
_entity.pdbx_description
1 polymer ?
#
loop_
_entity_poly.entity_id
_entity_poly.type
_entity_poly.pdbx_seq_one_letter_code
_entity_poly.pdbx_strand_id
1 'polypeptide(L)'
;QSSSRGLGDVYKRQVEKKDLSEVKKKLEETFTEDLKKAFATRDKQDRSNQISEITDKAKKLYEEDENYTDLDVNSQLKNLEKSIVRTDILKNKNRIDGRGLSDVRPIECEVGVLPRAHGSALFTRGETQAIVVATLGTSDDEQRIESLDGLQRERFMLHYNFPPFSVGETGRIGTGRREIGHGKLAWR
;
A
#
# COMPACT_ATOMS: atom_id res chain seq x y z
N GLN A 1 -24.73 45.74 -13.90
CA GLN A 1 -24.99 44.59 -13.01
C GLN A 1 -24.31 43.38 -13.59
N SER A 2 -23.18 43.03 -13.00
CA SER A 2 -22.44 41.81 -13.29
C SER A 2 -23.16 40.65 -12.59
N SER A 3 -23.84 39.82 -13.37
CA SER A 3 -24.45 38.59 -12.91
C SER A 3 -23.35 37.55 -12.74
N SER A 4 -22.90 37.35 -11.51
CA SER A 4 -22.12 36.20 -11.10
C SER A 4 -23.01 34.96 -11.19
N ARG A 5 -22.94 34.23 -12.32
CA ARG A 5 -23.49 32.88 -12.38
C ARG A 5 -22.68 32.05 -11.43
N GLY A 6 -23.24 31.74 -10.27
CA GLY A 6 -22.68 30.76 -9.34
C GLY A 6 -22.49 29.45 -10.08
N LEU A 7 -21.31 28.86 -9.88
CA LEU A 7 -21.04 27.46 -10.20
C LEU A 7 -22.16 26.66 -9.51
N GLY A 8 -23.05 26.06 -10.30
CA GLY A 8 -24.13 25.25 -9.78
C GLY A 8 -23.58 24.20 -8.84
N ASP A 9 -24.19 24.05 -7.68
CA ASP A 9 -23.91 22.98 -6.76
C ASP A 9 -23.89 21.64 -7.52
N VAL A 10 -22.72 21.06 -7.62
CA VAL A 10 -22.60 19.69 -8.11
C VAL A 10 -23.20 18.84 -7.00
N TYR A 11 -24.48 18.56 -7.11
CA TYR A 11 -25.14 17.57 -6.27
C TYR A 11 -24.40 16.24 -6.46
N LYS A 12 -23.49 15.94 -5.53
CA LYS A 12 -23.01 14.57 -5.37
C LYS A 12 -24.27 13.76 -5.09
N ARG A 13 -24.67 12.93 -6.07
CA ARG A 13 -25.70 11.92 -5.82
C ARG A 13 -25.26 11.19 -4.55
N GLN A 14 -25.94 11.43 -3.47
CA GLN A 14 -25.79 10.65 -2.25
C GLN A 14 -26.40 9.30 -2.58
N VAL A 15 -25.53 8.35 -2.84
CA VAL A 15 -25.96 6.95 -2.88
C VAL A 15 -26.41 6.63 -1.47
N GLU A 16 -27.66 6.24 -1.30
CA GLU A 16 -28.19 5.77 -0.01
C GLU A 16 -27.25 4.70 0.52
N LYS A 17 -26.71 4.94 1.71
CA LYS A 17 -25.81 3.97 2.34
C LYS A 17 -26.63 2.77 2.75
N LYS A 18 -26.36 1.64 2.15
CA LYS A 18 -26.93 0.36 2.50
C LYS A 18 -26.64 0.05 3.98
N ASP A 19 -27.65 -0.39 4.72
CA ASP A 19 -27.45 -0.81 6.10
C ASP A 19 -26.77 -2.19 6.11
N LEU A 20 -25.52 -2.21 6.60
CA LEU A 20 -24.68 -3.40 6.69
C LEU A 20 -24.54 -3.89 8.14
N SER A 21 -25.39 -3.40 9.05
CA SER A 21 -25.30 -3.68 10.48
C SER A 21 -25.50 -5.17 10.81
N GLU A 22 -26.35 -5.87 10.07
CA GLU A 22 -26.59 -7.31 10.24
C GLU A 22 -25.38 -8.12 9.80
N VAL A 23 -24.82 -7.79 8.61
CA VAL A 23 -23.61 -8.44 8.09
C VAL A 23 -22.45 -8.26 9.06
N LYS A 24 -22.29 -7.04 9.58
CA LYS A 24 -21.25 -6.73 10.56
C LYS A 24 -21.38 -7.61 11.80
N LYS A 25 -22.54 -7.69 12.43
CA LYS A 25 -22.78 -8.49 13.63
C LYS A 25 -22.49 -9.98 13.40
N LYS A 26 -23.01 -10.53 12.30
CA LYS A 26 -22.83 -11.94 11.96
C LYS A 26 -21.37 -12.29 11.69
N LEU A 27 -20.62 -11.41 11.02
CA LEU A 27 -19.17 -11.55 10.79
C LEU A 27 -18.39 -11.43 12.11
N GLU A 28 -18.77 -10.50 12.99
CA GLU A 28 -18.15 -10.35 14.32
C GLU A 28 -18.36 -11.62 15.17
N GLU A 29 -19.55 -12.18 15.21
CA GLU A 29 -19.85 -13.38 15.98
C GLU A 29 -19.13 -14.62 15.45
N THR A 30 -19.03 -14.76 14.13
CA THR A 30 -18.50 -15.97 13.49
C THR A 30 -16.97 -15.96 13.37
N PHE A 31 -16.36 -14.83 12.98
CA PHE A 31 -14.95 -14.81 12.57
C PHE A 31 -14.00 -14.08 13.51
N THR A 32 -14.48 -13.45 14.59
CA THR A 32 -13.60 -12.71 15.51
C THR A 32 -12.49 -13.57 16.11
N GLU A 33 -12.82 -14.79 16.57
CA GLU A 33 -11.83 -15.66 17.21
C GLU A 33 -10.82 -16.22 16.19
N ASP A 34 -11.26 -16.55 14.99
CA ASP A 34 -10.39 -17.05 13.95
C ASP A 34 -9.45 -15.94 13.44
N LEU A 35 -9.95 -14.72 13.28
CA LEU A 35 -9.11 -13.56 12.95
C LEU A 35 -8.08 -13.25 14.04
N LYS A 36 -8.45 -13.31 15.32
CA LYS A 36 -7.51 -13.15 16.42
C LYS A 36 -6.38 -14.18 16.39
N LYS A 37 -6.70 -15.46 16.11
CA LYS A 37 -5.70 -16.52 15.94
C LYS A 37 -4.80 -16.25 14.76
N ALA A 38 -5.36 -15.85 13.60
CA ALA A 38 -4.59 -15.50 12.42
C ALA A 38 -3.64 -14.34 12.70
N PHE A 39 -4.07 -13.28 13.39
CA PHE A 39 -3.22 -12.15 13.75
C PHE A 39 -2.19 -12.46 14.85
N ALA A 40 -2.33 -13.52 15.61
CA ALA A 40 -1.32 -14.01 16.55
C ALA A 40 -0.15 -14.72 15.84
N THR A 41 -0.33 -15.14 14.59
CA THR A 41 0.72 -15.77 13.78
C THR A 41 1.74 -14.71 13.34
N ARG A 42 3.02 -14.90 13.71
CA ARG A 42 4.09 -13.94 13.40
C ARG A 42 4.53 -13.97 11.95
N ASP A 43 4.56 -15.17 11.36
CA ASP A 43 4.90 -15.31 9.94
C ASP A 43 3.89 -14.59 9.06
N LYS A 44 4.39 -13.79 8.12
CA LYS A 44 3.56 -12.96 7.26
C LYS A 44 2.79 -13.77 6.22
N GLN A 45 3.43 -14.79 5.66
CA GLN A 45 2.83 -15.61 4.61
C GLN A 45 1.72 -16.49 5.20
N ASP A 46 2.01 -17.16 6.31
CA ASP A 46 1.04 -18.02 7.01
C ASP A 46 -0.17 -17.21 7.49
N ARG A 47 0.08 -16.04 8.04
CA ARG A 47 -1.00 -15.12 8.43
C ARG A 47 -1.85 -14.69 7.24
N SER A 48 -1.21 -14.35 6.11
CA SER A 48 -1.92 -13.96 4.89
C SER A 48 -2.79 -15.09 4.35
N ASN A 49 -2.28 -16.31 4.34
CA ASN A 49 -3.01 -17.49 3.92
C ASN A 49 -4.24 -17.75 4.80
N GLN A 50 -4.07 -17.68 6.12
CA GLN A 50 -5.18 -17.83 7.07
C GLN A 50 -6.27 -16.77 6.89
N ILE A 51 -5.88 -15.50 6.70
CA ILE A 51 -6.83 -14.41 6.45
C ILE A 51 -7.56 -14.63 5.11
N SER A 52 -6.86 -15.10 4.08
CA SER A 52 -7.47 -15.43 2.79
C SER A 52 -8.52 -16.53 2.93
N GLU A 53 -8.21 -17.61 3.64
CA GLU A 53 -9.16 -18.69 3.92
C GLU A 53 -10.40 -18.20 4.67
N ILE A 54 -10.23 -17.33 5.68
CA ILE A 54 -11.33 -16.73 6.42
C ILE A 54 -12.17 -15.85 5.50
N THR A 55 -11.55 -15.08 4.62
CA THR A 55 -12.22 -14.24 3.64
C THR A 55 -13.06 -15.06 2.67
N ASP A 56 -12.53 -16.17 2.20
CA ASP A 56 -13.26 -17.07 1.28
C ASP A 56 -14.43 -17.76 1.98
N LYS A 57 -14.27 -18.16 3.23
CA LYS A 57 -15.38 -18.68 4.06
C LYS A 57 -16.46 -17.61 4.28
N ALA A 58 -16.07 -16.38 4.55
CA ALA A 58 -17.01 -15.27 4.73
C ALA A 58 -17.79 -14.98 3.44
N LYS A 59 -17.16 -15.01 2.28
CA LYS A 59 -17.86 -14.86 0.98
C LYS A 59 -18.86 -15.97 0.73
N LYS A 60 -18.48 -17.23 0.97
CA LYS A 60 -19.37 -18.39 0.80
C LYS A 60 -20.63 -18.32 1.66
N LEU A 61 -20.56 -17.72 2.85
CA LEU A 61 -21.74 -17.54 3.73
C LEU A 61 -22.80 -16.59 3.14
N TYR A 62 -22.40 -15.72 2.22
CA TYR A 62 -23.29 -14.74 1.59
C TYR A 62 -23.45 -14.96 0.09
N GLU A 63 -22.93 -16.06 -0.48
CA GLU A 63 -22.99 -16.36 -1.91
C GLU A 63 -24.44 -16.55 -2.40
N GLU A 64 -25.33 -17.03 -1.54
CA GLU A 64 -26.77 -17.22 -1.84
C GLU A 64 -27.63 -16.00 -1.48
N ASP A 65 -27.05 -14.96 -0.88
CA ASP A 65 -27.81 -13.80 -0.40
C ASP A 65 -27.73 -12.65 -1.41
N GLU A 66 -28.76 -12.53 -2.26
CA GLU A 66 -28.84 -11.49 -3.29
C GLU A 66 -28.79 -10.05 -2.75
N ASN A 67 -29.01 -9.88 -1.43
CA ASN A 67 -29.03 -8.54 -0.82
C ASN A 67 -27.63 -7.97 -0.59
N TYR A 68 -26.58 -8.78 -0.52
CA TYR A 68 -25.22 -8.32 -0.20
C TYR A 68 -24.23 -8.70 -1.30
N THR A 69 -23.39 -7.77 -1.66
CA THR A 69 -22.32 -8.02 -2.64
C THR A 69 -21.04 -8.47 -1.94
N ASP A 70 -20.18 -9.18 -2.67
CA ASP A 70 -18.85 -9.55 -2.20
C ASP A 70 -18.04 -8.34 -1.71
N LEU A 71 -18.27 -7.17 -2.30
CA LEU A 71 -17.63 -5.92 -1.89
C LEU A 71 -18.12 -5.45 -0.52
N ASP A 72 -19.41 -5.62 -0.23
CA ASP A 72 -19.99 -5.25 1.06
C ASP A 72 -19.41 -6.15 2.17
N VAL A 73 -19.39 -7.47 1.95
CA VAL A 73 -18.85 -8.47 2.88
C VAL A 73 -17.37 -8.20 3.14
N ASN A 74 -16.56 -8.02 2.08
CA ASN A 74 -15.14 -7.72 2.20
C ASN A 74 -14.87 -6.41 2.95
N SER A 75 -15.71 -5.39 2.71
CA SER A 75 -15.59 -4.10 3.41
C SER A 75 -15.81 -4.25 4.91
N GLN A 76 -16.84 -5.01 5.33
CA GLN A 76 -17.13 -5.24 6.74
C GLN A 76 -16.07 -6.13 7.40
N LEU A 77 -15.60 -7.17 6.70
CA LEU A 77 -14.50 -8.01 7.20
C LEU A 77 -13.23 -7.20 7.44
N LYS A 78 -12.84 -6.33 6.50
CA LYS A 78 -11.71 -5.41 6.68
C LYS A 78 -11.89 -4.42 7.84
N ASN A 79 -13.12 -3.98 8.10
CA ASN A 79 -13.42 -3.14 9.26
C ASN A 79 -13.24 -3.91 10.57
N LEU A 80 -13.66 -5.19 10.60
CA LEU A 80 -13.46 -6.08 11.74
C LEU A 80 -11.97 -6.33 11.99
N GLU A 81 -11.20 -6.66 10.95
CA GLU A 81 -9.74 -6.80 11.01
C GLU A 81 -9.07 -5.57 11.62
N LYS A 82 -9.42 -4.38 11.09
CA LYS A 82 -8.90 -3.11 11.63
C LYS A 82 -9.23 -2.92 13.11
N SER A 83 -10.43 -3.27 13.51
CA SER A 83 -10.87 -3.14 14.91
C SER A 83 -10.08 -4.06 15.83
N ILE A 84 -9.89 -5.33 15.44
CA ILE A 84 -9.13 -6.32 16.19
C ILE A 84 -7.68 -5.87 16.33
N VAL A 85 -7.01 -5.56 15.22
CA VAL A 85 -5.60 -5.16 15.20
C VAL A 85 -5.36 -3.87 16.00
N ARG A 86 -6.21 -2.85 15.82
CA ARG A 86 -6.08 -1.59 16.57
C ARG A 86 -6.27 -1.79 18.06
N THR A 87 -7.26 -2.58 18.44
CA THR A 87 -7.53 -2.87 19.85
C THR A 87 -6.37 -3.62 20.49
N ASP A 88 -5.80 -4.58 19.77
CA ASP A 88 -4.65 -5.35 20.25
C ASP A 88 -3.42 -4.46 20.42
N ILE A 89 -3.08 -3.64 19.43
CA ILE A 89 -1.95 -2.70 19.51
C ILE A 89 -2.12 -1.71 20.67
N LEU A 90 -3.33 -1.19 20.87
CA LEU A 90 -3.59 -0.23 21.95
C LEU A 90 -3.47 -0.88 23.34
N LYS A 91 -3.89 -2.15 23.49
CA LYS A 91 -3.82 -2.89 24.75
C LYS A 91 -2.41 -3.40 25.05
N ASN A 92 -1.80 -4.07 24.09
CA ASN A 92 -0.54 -4.79 24.28
C ASN A 92 0.70 -3.96 23.92
N LYS A 93 0.52 -2.81 23.25
CA LYS A 93 1.58 -1.93 22.74
C LYS A 93 2.63 -2.62 21.85
N ASN A 94 2.25 -3.76 21.27
CA ASN A 94 3.06 -4.54 20.35
C ASN A 94 2.42 -4.50 18.95
N ARG A 95 3.26 -4.50 17.93
CA ARG A 95 2.81 -4.64 16.54
C ARG A 95 2.60 -6.11 16.19
N ILE A 96 1.88 -6.39 15.10
CA ILE A 96 1.56 -7.75 14.62
C ILE A 96 2.81 -8.61 14.44
N ASP A 97 3.93 -8.02 14.03
CA ASP A 97 5.22 -8.69 13.84
C ASP A 97 6.04 -8.86 15.14
N GLY A 98 5.46 -8.52 16.29
CA GLY A 98 6.07 -8.67 17.60
C GLY A 98 7.01 -7.52 17.99
N ARG A 99 7.19 -6.50 17.15
CA ARG A 99 7.97 -5.30 17.49
C ARG A 99 7.20 -4.39 18.43
N GLY A 100 7.92 -3.67 19.28
CA GLY A 100 7.35 -2.56 20.05
C GLY A 100 6.98 -1.36 19.17
N LEU A 101 6.36 -0.35 19.77
CA LEU A 101 5.87 0.83 19.04
C LEU A 101 7.01 1.68 18.46
N SER A 102 8.17 1.71 19.14
CA SER A 102 9.34 2.50 18.73
C SER A 102 10.37 1.71 17.92
N ASP A 103 10.18 0.40 17.78
CA ASP A 103 11.15 -0.44 17.10
C ASP A 103 11.13 -0.25 15.59
N VAL A 104 12.29 -0.15 15.00
CA VAL A 104 12.49 -0.12 13.55
C VAL A 104 12.82 -1.53 13.06
N ARG A 105 12.40 -1.87 11.84
CA ARG A 105 12.84 -3.14 11.22
C ARG A 105 14.35 -3.14 11.05
N PRO A 106 15.03 -4.30 11.16
CA PRO A 106 16.46 -4.39 10.90
C PRO A 106 16.79 -3.85 9.51
N ILE A 107 17.85 -3.05 9.46
CA ILE A 107 18.33 -2.43 8.22
C ILE A 107 19.73 -2.99 7.96
N GLU A 108 19.94 -3.51 6.75
CA GLU A 108 21.20 -4.00 6.25
C GLU A 108 21.53 -3.31 4.92
N CYS A 109 22.80 -2.97 4.72
CA CYS A 109 23.26 -2.32 3.51
C CYS A 109 24.54 -2.98 3.01
N GLU A 110 24.51 -3.49 1.79
CA GLU A 110 25.68 -3.94 1.05
C GLU A 110 26.04 -2.92 -0.01
N VAL A 111 27.31 -2.53 -0.09
CA VAL A 111 27.79 -1.59 -1.10
C VAL A 111 28.63 -2.30 -2.15
N GLY A 112 28.68 -1.73 -3.37
CA GLY A 112 29.52 -2.29 -4.44
C GLY A 112 28.96 -3.57 -5.06
N VAL A 113 27.68 -3.86 -4.94
CA VAL A 113 27.02 -5.09 -5.46
C VAL A 113 27.06 -5.18 -6.99
N LEU A 114 27.17 -4.03 -7.69
CA LEU A 114 27.29 -3.98 -9.16
C LEU A 114 28.67 -3.47 -9.53
N PRO A 115 29.55 -4.31 -10.09
CA PRO A 115 30.98 -3.98 -10.28
C PRO A 115 31.23 -2.96 -11.40
N ARG A 116 30.25 -2.69 -12.26
CA ARG A 116 30.38 -1.77 -13.40
C ARG A 116 29.69 -0.42 -13.21
N ALA A 117 29.01 -0.23 -12.09
CA ALA A 117 28.35 1.02 -11.75
C ALA A 117 29.34 1.94 -10.98
N HIS A 118 29.16 3.27 -11.07
CA HIS A 118 29.96 4.21 -10.29
C HIS A 118 29.71 4.07 -8.78
N GLY A 119 28.46 3.78 -8.39
CA GLY A 119 28.08 3.40 -7.05
C GLY A 119 26.88 2.48 -7.07
N SER A 120 26.85 1.53 -6.16
CA SER A 120 25.69 0.65 -5.99
C SER A 120 25.56 0.18 -4.56
N ALA A 121 24.33 0.01 -4.11
CA ALA A 121 24.02 -0.52 -2.80
C ALA A 121 22.77 -1.39 -2.87
N LEU A 122 22.78 -2.49 -2.13
CA LEU A 122 21.60 -3.28 -1.81
C LEU A 122 21.14 -2.87 -0.41
N PHE A 123 19.98 -2.26 -0.33
CA PHE A 123 19.37 -1.83 0.92
C PHE A 123 18.26 -2.81 1.29
N THR A 124 18.36 -3.41 2.46
CA THR A 124 17.38 -4.36 2.99
C THR A 124 16.78 -3.82 4.28
N ARG A 125 15.46 -3.79 4.38
CA ARG A 125 14.72 -3.43 5.59
C ARG A 125 13.68 -4.50 5.90
N GLY A 126 14.05 -5.42 6.76
CA GLY A 126 13.25 -6.62 7.01
C GLY A 126 13.13 -7.46 5.73
N GLU A 127 11.92 -7.63 5.23
CA GLU A 127 11.64 -8.40 4.00
C GLU A 127 11.69 -7.57 2.70
N THR A 128 11.87 -6.25 2.82
CA THR A 128 11.86 -5.35 1.67
C THR A 128 13.27 -5.02 1.24
N GLN A 129 13.55 -5.17 -0.06
CA GLN A 129 14.85 -4.86 -0.65
C GLN A 129 14.73 -3.81 -1.75
N ALA A 130 15.77 -3.00 -1.88
CA ALA A 130 15.93 -2.07 -2.99
C ALA A 130 17.39 -2.07 -3.46
N ILE A 131 17.58 -2.15 -4.78
CA ILE A 131 18.89 -1.93 -5.41
C ILE A 131 18.95 -0.47 -5.80
N VAL A 132 19.93 0.26 -5.25
CA VAL A 132 20.17 1.66 -5.56
C VAL A 132 21.47 1.77 -6.35
N VAL A 133 21.40 2.44 -7.48
CA VAL A 133 22.56 2.62 -8.37
C VAL A 133 22.79 4.10 -8.61
N ALA A 134 24.03 4.55 -8.45
CA ALA A 134 24.43 5.91 -8.74
C ALA A 134 25.34 5.94 -9.98
N THR A 135 25.05 6.88 -10.88
CA THR A 135 25.87 7.17 -12.05
C THR A 135 26.25 8.64 -12.02
N LEU A 136 27.53 8.93 -12.12
CA LEU A 136 28.06 10.29 -12.21
C LEU A 136 28.19 10.67 -13.68
N GLY A 137 27.71 11.85 -14.00
CA GLY A 137 27.79 12.43 -15.33
C GLY A 137 28.56 13.76 -15.33
N THR A 138 28.68 14.34 -16.51
CA THR A 138 29.27 15.66 -16.75
C THR A 138 28.17 16.72 -16.90
N SER A 139 28.56 17.98 -17.10
CA SER A 139 27.61 19.07 -17.40
C SER A 139 26.81 18.85 -18.69
N ASP A 140 27.28 17.99 -19.60
CA ASP A 140 26.60 17.70 -20.85
C ASP A 140 25.46 16.71 -20.66
N ASP A 141 25.50 15.97 -19.55
CA ASP A 141 24.47 14.98 -19.14
C ASP A 141 23.32 15.65 -18.36
N GLU A 142 23.38 16.94 -18.06
CA GLU A 142 22.34 17.67 -17.36
C GLU A 142 20.98 17.61 -18.09
N GLN A 143 19.89 17.36 -17.37
CA GLN A 143 18.55 17.38 -17.93
C GLN A 143 18.16 18.83 -18.31
N ARG A 144 17.80 19.05 -19.56
CA ARG A 144 17.26 20.33 -20.04
C ARG A 144 15.74 20.29 -19.97
N ILE A 145 15.15 21.24 -19.25
CA ILE A 145 13.70 21.38 -19.11
C ILE A 145 13.30 22.72 -19.74
N GLU A 146 12.50 22.63 -20.80
CA GLU A 146 11.88 23.79 -21.42
C GLU A 146 10.50 24.00 -20.82
N SER A 147 10.27 25.14 -20.20
CA SER A 147 8.99 25.54 -19.63
C SER A 147 8.59 26.92 -20.15
N LEU A 148 7.38 27.38 -19.80
CA LEU A 148 6.92 28.73 -20.11
C LEU A 148 7.79 29.83 -19.44
N ASP A 149 8.45 29.47 -18.35
CA ASP A 149 9.35 30.37 -17.60
C ASP A 149 10.78 30.39 -18.15
N GLY A 150 11.05 29.60 -19.19
CA GLY A 150 12.36 29.50 -19.84
C GLY A 150 13.03 28.14 -19.73
N LEU A 151 14.29 28.08 -20.11
CA LEU A 151 15.14 26.90 -20.09
C LEU A 151 15.78 26.75 -18.71
N GLN A 152 15.52 25.61 -18.07
CA GLN A 152 16.13 25.20 -16.79
C GLN A 152 17.02 23.96 -17.01
N ARG A 153 18.05 23.80 -16.19
CA ARG A 153 18.92 22.63 -16.18
C ARG A 153 18.88 21.98 -14.80
N GLU A 154 18.63 20.67 -14.75
CA GLU A 154 18.69 19.90 -13.53
C GLU A 154 19.85 18.93 -13.56
N ARG A 155 20.62 18.92 -12.45
CA ARG A 155 21.82 18.08 -12.27
C ARG A 155 21.52 16.74 -11.64
N PHE A 156 20.39 16.61 -11.00
CA PHE A 156 19.99 15.39 -10.31
C PHE A 156 18.75 14.78 -10.98
N MET A 157 18.86 13.52 -11.38
CA MET A 157 17.79 12.74 -11.97
C MET A 157 17.59 11.48 -11.15
N LEU A 158 16.35 11.15 -10.81
CA LEU A 158 15.99 9.93 -10.13
C LEU A 158 15.06 9.09 -11.00
N HIS A 159 15.47 7.87 -11.29
CA HIS A 159 14.62 6.84 -11.91
C HIS A 159 14.20 5.86 -10.84
N TYR A 160 12.91 5.66 -10.69
CA TYR A 160 12.33 4.73 -9.74
C TYR A 160 11.55 3.64 -10.47
N ASN A 161 11.91 2.38 -10.21
CA ASN A 161 11.22 1.22 -10.77
C ASN A 161 10.62 0.39 -9.64
N PHE A 162 9.36 -0.01 -9.82
CA PHE A 162 8.66 -0.90 -8.91
C PHE A 162 7.89 -1.96 -9.72
N PRO A 163 8.62 -2.95 -10.28
CA PRO A 163 8.01 -3.96 -11.13
C PRO A 163 7.01 -4.83 -10.35
N PRO A 164 5.93 -5.32 -10.98
CA PRO A 164 4.88 -6.11 -10.33
C PRO A 164 5.39 -7.32 -9.56
N PHE A 165 6.45 -7.98 -10.07
CA PHE A 165 7.05 -9.14 -9.40
C PHE A 165 7.61 -8.82 -8.01
N SER A 166 7.90 -7.55 -7.69
CA SER A 166 8.36 -7.13 -6.35
C SER A 166 7.35 -7.41 -5.24
N VAL A 167 6.08 -7.58 -5.59
CA VAL A 167 4.97 -7.91 -4.68
C VAL A 167 4.31 -9.24 -5.05
N GLY A 168 4.95 -10.05 -5.90
CA GLY A 168 4.43 -11.35 -6.33
C GLY A 168 3.24 -11.27 -7.29
N GLU A 169 3.03 -10.11 -7.92
CA GLU A 169 1.94 -9.89 -8.88
C GLU A 169 2.45 -10.03 -10.32
N THR A 170 1.56 -10.43 -11.21
CA THR A 170 1.75 -10.31 -12.66
C THR A 170 1.22 -8.96 -13.12
N GLY A 171 1.90 -8.32 -14.05
CA GLY A 171 1.46 -7.02 -14.51
C GLY A 171 2.19 -6.53 -15.76
N ARG A 172 1.75 -5.40 -16.28
CA ARG A 172 2.35 -4.76 -17.44
C ARG A 172 3.74 -4.20 -17.08
N ILE A 173 4.72 -4.47 -17.94
CA ILE A 173 6.04 -3.86 -17.84
C ILE A 173 5.95 -2.42 -18.36
N GLY A 174 6.39 -1.47 -17.56
CA GLY A 174 6.42 -0.05 -17.91
C GLY A 174 6.14 0.84 -16.71
N THR A 175 6.42 2.15 -16.87
CA THR A 175 6.23 3.12 -15.80
C THR A 175 4.75 3.39 -15.57
N GLY A 176 4.29 3.13 -14.36
CA GLY A 176 2.93 3.39 -13.90
C GLY A 176 2.84 4.60 -12.95
N ARG A 177 1.65 4.87 -12.46
CA ARG A 177 1.42 5.96 -11.50
C ARG A 177 2.16 5.74 -10.17
N ARG A 178 2.39 4.48 -9.78
CA ARG A 178 3.12 4.11 -8.56
C ARG A 178 4.58 4.55 -8.65
N GLU A 179 5.25 4.24 -9.75
CA GLU A 179 6.65 4.60 -9.99
C GLU A 179 6.84 6.11 -10.02
N ILE A 180 5.94 6.83 -10.69
CA ILE A 180 5.98 8.29 -10.75
C ILE A 180 5.80 8.90 -9.35
N GLY A 181 4.80 8.42 -8.60
CA GLY A 181 4.51 8.93 -7.25
C GLY A 181 5.62 8.62 -6.25
N HIS A 182 6.11 7.38 -6.22
CA HIS A 182 7.21 6.98 -5.33
C HIS A 182 8.52 7.66 -5.70
N GLY A 183 8.83 7.76 -7.00
CA GLY A 183 10.01 8.48 -7.47
C GLY A 183 9.98 9.95 -7.03
N LYS A 184 8.83 10.61 -7.15
CA LYS A 184 8.68 12.01 -6.73
C LYS A 184 8.84 12.20 -5.22
N LEU A 185 8.40 11.22 -4.41
CA LEU A 185 8.62 11.24 -2.96
C LEU A 185 10.08 10.99 -2.59
N ALA A 186 10.75 10.10 -3.31
CA ALA A 186 12.17 9.80 -3.06
C ALA A 186 13.11 10.93 -3.51
N TRP A 187 12.68 11.75 -4.49
CA TRP A 187 13.44 12.88 -5.03
C TRP A 187 13.43 14.12 -4.12
N ARG A 188 12.46 14.23 -3.21
CA ARG A 188 12.37 15.33 -2.22
C ARG A 188 13.33 15.16 -1.08
#